data_130ac1a0277ebc68a43974066dc87a1b
#
_entry.id   130ac1a0277ebc68a43974066dc87a1b
#
_cell.length_a   1.000
_cell.length_b   1.000
_cell.length_c   1.000
_cell.angle_alpha   90.00
_cell.angle_beta   90.00
_cell.angle_gamma   90.00
#
_symmetry.space_group_name_H-M   'P 1'
#
loop_
_entity.id
_entity.type
_entity.pdbx_description
1 polymer ?
#
loop_
_entity_poly.entity_id
_entity_poly.type
_entity_poly.pdbx_seq_one_letter_code
_entity_poly.pdbx_strand_id
1 'polypeptide(L)'
;MIYMDNAATTRLHPEVINAMLPYMGKRYANPSGAYTFSADVKNDINNAEAFLAQTIQAKPQEIYITSGGTESDNWAVKIAAEEHRRGHIITTAMEHHAILKSCEAVEKEGFYVTYIRPAENGIVRLTDIQRAVRPDTFLISVMAANNEIGTIQPVGQIGAFARRHRILFHTDAVQAYTNMDIDVNAMQIDMLSTSAHKLNGPKGIGFLYIREGCVKTPFIHGGGQERGMRSGTENTAGIIGFAKAAQTAMANKPVRTQYEMRMRDYMIHRVLTEIPFSRLNGDSRKRLPGNMNFSFQFVDGGTLIVMLDKQGICASAGSACSTGSGMPSHVLKSIGLPDELSFATVRFTINEEITRQEIDYVVNCLKNDIAQLREQSEDYQNFL
;
A
#
# COMPACT_ATOMS: atom_id res chain seq x y z
N MET A 1 9.91 15.51 17.28
CA MET A 1 9.07 14.37 16.92
C MET A 1 9.67 13.77 15.66
N ILE A 2 10.03 12.50 15.67
CA ILE A 2 10.61 11.75 14.55
C ILE A 2 9.52 10.83 14.03
N TYR A 3 9.01 11.12 12.82
CA TYR A 3 7.89 10.37 12.23
C TYR A 3 8.41 9.27 11.31
N MET A 4 8.29 8.02 11.76
CA MET A 4 8.73 6.83 11.04
C MET A 4 7.58 5.85 10.77
N ASP A 5 6.38 6.38 10.48
CA ASP A 5 5.19 5.58 10.16
C ASP A 5 4.52 6.02 8.85
N ASN A 6 5.33 6.32 7.84
CA ASN A 6 4.86 6.79 6.53
C ASN A 6 4.00 5.76 5.77
N ALA A 7 4.12 4.46 6.11
CA ALA A 7 3.23 3.44 5.56
C ALA A 7 1.81 3.50 6.12
N ALA A 8 1.59 4.08 7.30
CA ALA A 8 0.25 4.32 7.84
C ALA A 8 -0.40 5.54 7.16
N THR A 9 0.29 6.65 7.10
CA THR A 9 -0.10 7.87 6.36
C THR A 9 1.09 8.82 6.27
N THR A 10 1.06 9.76 5.34
CA THR A 10 2.08 10.79 5.21
C THR A 10 1.50 12.18 5.49
N ARG A 11 2.38 13.14 5.81
CA ARG A 11 2.02 14.55 5.89
C ARG A 11 1.74 15.11 4.49
N LEU A 12 0.75 15.98 4.35
CA LEU A 12 0.54 16.72 3.11
C LEU A 12 1.78 17.56 2.76
N HIS A 13 2.26 17.46 1.52
CA HIS A 13 3.32 18.33 1.02
C HIS A 13 2.81 19.77 0.90
N PRO A 14 3.61 20.81 1.25
CA PRO A 14 3.17 22.21 1.17
C PRO A 14 2.67 22.62 -0.23
N GLU A 15 3.32 22.17 -1.30
CA GLU A 15 2.87 22.43 -2.66
C GLU A 15 1.51 21.79 -2.99
N VAL A 16 1.21 20.64 -2.37
CA VAL A 16 -0.10 19.97 -2.52
C VAL A 16 -1.18 20.81 -1.85
N ILE A 17 -0.94 21.30 -0.64
CA ILE A 17 -1.86 22.20 0.07
C ILE A 17 -2.15 23.43 -0.80
N ASN A 18 -1.10 24.09 -1.32
CA ASN A 18 -1.24 25.27 -2.16
C ASN A 18 -2.02 24.99 -3.46
N ALA A 19 -1.83 23.81 -4.06
CA ALA A 19 -2.58 23.42 -5.25
C ALA A 19 -4.07 23.15 -4.97
N MET A 20 -4.42 22.66 -3.79
CA MET A 20 -5.80 22.36 -3.38
C MET A 20 -6.60 23.62 -3.01
N LEU A 21 -5.97 24.61 -2.36
CA LEU A 21 -6.65 25.78 -1.80
C LEU A 21 -7.58 26.54 -2.78
N PRO A 22 -7.23 26.78 -4.05
CA PRO A 22 -8.13 27.43 -4.99
C PRO A 22 -9.48 26.72 -5.15
N TYR A 23 -9.49 25.39 -5.11
CA TYR A 23 -10.68 24.57 -5.32
C TYR A 23 -11.56 24.44 -4.07
N MET A 24 -11.09 24.88 -2.92
CA MET A 24 -11.86 24.96 -1.67
C MET A 24 -12.63 26.28 -1.53
N GLY A 25 -12.32 27.28 -2.37
CA GLY A 25 -12.91 28.59 -2.25
C GLY A 25 -13.26 29.27 -3.58
N LYS A 26 -12.26 29.55 -4.40
CA LYS A 26 -12.44 30.35 -5.63
C LYS A 26 -12.92 29.54 -6.83
N ARG A 27 -12.48 28.30 -6.99
CA ARG A 27 -12.76 27.39 -8.12
C ARG A 27 -13.70 26.24 -7.69
N TYR A 28 -14.81 26.59 -7.07
CA TYR A 28 -15.74 25.65 -6.42
C TYR A 28 -16.84 25.12 -7.34
N ALA A 29 -16.84 25.46 -8.63
CA ALA A 29 -17.90 25.04 -9.53
C ALA A 29 -18.03 23.52 -9.62
N ASN A 30 -19.27 23.03 -9.70
CA ASN A 30 -19.50 21.61 -10.01
C ASN A 30 -19.04 21.35 -11.45
N PRO A 31 -18.11 20.39 -11.69
CA PRO A 31 -17.56 20.10 -13.02
C PRO A 31 -18.59 19.68 -14.07
N SER A 32 -19.77 19.24 -13.65
CA SER A 32 -20.89 18.85 -14.53
C SER A 32 -21.77 20.02 -14.97
N GLY A 33 -21.50 21.27 -14.51
CA GLY A 33 -22.28 22.45 -14.89
C GLY A 33 -22.07 22.87 -16.34
N ALA A 34 -23.09 23.47 -16.95
CA ALA A 34 -23.09 23.86 -18.38
C ALA A 34 -22.51 25.27 -18.65
N TYR A 35 -21.88 25.91 -17.66
CA TYR A 35 -21.32 27.26 -17.76
C TYR A 35 -19.77 27.25 -17.73
N THR A 36 -19.15 28.33 -18.26
CA THR A 36 -17.69 28.45 -18.43
C THR A 36 -16.92 28.16 -17.15
N PHE A 37 -17.40 28.63 -16.00
CA PHE A 37 -16.76 28.39 -14.71
C PHE A 37 -16.64 26.90 -14.37
N SER A 38 -17.63 26.07 -14.75
CA SER A 38 -17.57 24.62 -14.61
C SER A 38 -16.63 23.96 -15.61
N ALA A 39 -16.62 24.46 -16.86
CA ALA A 39 -15.74 23.96 -17.89
C ALA A 39 -14.25 24.09 -17.50
N ASP A 40 -13.87 25.22 -16.92
CA ASP A 40 -12.51 25.44 -16.41
C ASP A 40 -12.11 24.41 -15.35
N VAL A 41 -13.00 24.14 -14.39
CA VAL A 41 -12.75 23.15 -13.33
C VAL A 41 -12.69 21.74 -13.93
N LYS A 42 -13.54 21.41 -14.89
CA LYS A 42 -13.51 20.12 -15.58
C LYS A 42 -12.22 19.91 -16.37
N ASN A 43 -11.72 20.96 -17.02
CA ASN A 43 -10.44 20.90 -17.73
C ASN A 43 -9.27 20.64 -16.74
N ASP A 44 -9.28 21.26 -15.56
CA ASP A 44 -8.26 20.99 -14.54
C ASP A 44 -8.30 19.52 -14.08
N ILE A 45 -9.49 18.96 -13.85
CA ILE A 45 -9.66 17.55 -13.51
C ILE A 45 -9.12 16.65 -14.63
N ASN A 46 -9.51 16.92 -15.89
CA ASN A 46 -9.04 16.14 -17.03
C ASN A 46 -7.50 16.15 -17.15
N ASN A 47 -6.87 17.31 -16.92
CA ASN A 47 -5.41 17.42 -16.93
C ASN A 47 -4.77 16.64 -15.77
N ALA A 48 -5.37 16.66 -14.60
CA ALA A 48 -4.92 15.89 -13.43
C ALA A 48 -5.01 14.38 -13.68
N GLU A 49 -6.13 13.89 -14.21
CA GLU A 49 -6.33 12.49 -14.59
C GLU A 49 -5.36 12.04 -15.69
N ALA A 50 -5.14 12.89 -16.71
CA ALA A 50 -4.18 12.62 -17.77
C ALA A 50 -2.74 12.48 -17.23
N PHE A 51 -2.36 13.33 -16.27
CA PHE A 51 -1.06 13.22 -15.61
C PHE A 51 -0.97 11.93 -14.77
N LEU A 52 -1.99 11.61 -13.96
CA LEU A 52 -2.02 10.37 -13.18
C LEU A 52 -1.90 9.13 -14.09
N ALA A 53 -2.62 9.10 -15.21
CA ALA A 53 -2.52 8.03 -16.21
C ALA A 53 -1.08 7.90 -16.76
N GLN A 54 -0.45 9.01 -17.11
CA GLN A 54 0.92 9.03 -17.63
C GLN A 54 1.91 8.40 -16.64
N THR A 55 1.72 8.56 -15.33
CA THR A 55 2.64 8.02 -14.31
C THR A 55 2.75 6.49 -14.31
N ILE A 56 1.77 5.81 -14.88
CA ILE A 56 1.70 4.33 -14.98
C ILE A 56 1.61 3.84 -16.43
N GLN A 57 1.86 4.71 -17.42
CA GLN A 57 1.74 4.44 -18.86
C GLN A 57 0.34 3.98 -19.30
N ALA A 58 -0.71 4.47 -18.62
CA ALA A 58 -2.12 4.24 -18.95
C ALA A 58 -2.69 5.37 -19.83
N LYS A 59 -3.89 5.14 -20.37
CA LYS A 59 -4.68 6.19 -21.04
C LYS A 59 -5.53 6.93 -20.01
N PRO A 60 -5.83 8.23 -20.17
CA PRO A 60 -6.64 9.00 -19.22
C PRO A 60 -8.02 8.36 -18.94
N GLN A 61 -8.66 7.78 -19.94
CA GLN A 61 -9.96 7.13 -19.80
C GLN A 61 -9.93 5.81 -19.01
N GLU A 62 -8.74 5.29 -18.67
CA GLU A 62 -8.56 4.10 -17.85
C GLU A 62 -8.39 4.41 -16.36
N ILE A 63 -8.33 5.70 -15.99
CA ILE A 63 -8.24 6.15 -14.59
C ILE A 63 -9.65 6.46 -14.07
N TYR A 64 -10.00 5.90 -12.94
CA TYR A 64 -11.26 6.12 -12.24
C TYR A 64 -10.98 6.60 -10.81
N ILE A 65 -11.47 7.79 -10.50
CA ILE A 65 -11.25 8.40 -9.18
C ILE A 65 -12.09 7.69 -8.12
N THR A 66 -11.47 7.37 -6.99
CA THR A 66 -12.06 6.70 -5.84
C THR A 66 -11.80 7.48 -4.55
N SER A 67 -12.38 7.06 -3.44
CA SER A 67 -12.09 7.64 -2.12
C SER A 67 -10.76 7.15 -1.51
N GLY A 68 -10.05 6.23 -2.17
CA GLY A 68 -8.77 5.67 -1.70
C GLY A 68 -8.60 4.20 -2.05
N GLY A 69 -7.51 3.59 -1.56
CA GLY A 69 -7.15 2.20 -1.85
C GLY A 69 -8.25 1.21 -1.48
N THR A 70 -8.89 1.38 -0.32
CA THR A 70 -9.96 0.47 0.13
C THR A 70 -11.14 0.43 -0.84
N GLU A 71 -11.59 1.56 -1.38
CA GLU A 71 -12.65 1.59 -2.39
C GLU A 71 -12.16 0.94 -3.69
N SER A 72 -10.94 1.25 -4.13
CA SER A 72 -10.35 0.69 -5.35
C SER A 72 -10.24 -0.83 -5.29
N ASP A 73 -9.74 -1.38 -4.18
CA ASP A 73 -9.61 -2.83 -3.95
C ASP A 73 -10.97 -3.54 -3.92
N ASN A 74 -11.95 -2.95 -3.20
CA ASN A 74 -13.32 -3.47 -3.17
C ASN A 74 -13.93 -3.46 -4.56
N TRP A 75 -13.74 -2.39 -5.32
CA TRP A 75 -14.23 -2.29 -6.68
C TRP A 75 -13.62 -3.40 -7.56
N ALA A 76 -12.29 -3.53 -7.58
CA ALA A 76 -11.61 -4.52 -8.40
C ALA A 76 -12.10 -5.96 -8.14
N VAL A 77 -12.20 -6.36 -6.86
CA VAL A 77 -12.62 -7.72 -6.50
C VAL A 77 -14.11 -7.96 -6.76
N LYS A 78 -14.98 -7.05 -6.29
CA LYS A 78 -16.43 -7.25 -6.35
C LYS A 78 -16.99 -7.16 -7.76
N ILE A 79 -16.49 -6.22 -8.58
CA ILE A 79 -16.97 -6.09 -9.95
C ILE A 79 -16.47 -7.25 -10.82
N ALA A 80 -15.23 -7.71 -10.64
CA ALA A 80 -14.78 -8.92 -11.33
C ALA A 80 -15.66 -10.13 -10.96
N ALA A 81 -16.06 -10.28 -9.71
CA ALA A 81 -16.96 -11.33 -9.27
C ALA A 81 -18.38 -11.18 -9.87
N GLU A 82 -18.94 -9.96 -9.85
CA GLU A 82 -20.27 -9.69 -10.42
C GLU A 82 -20.36 -10.04 -11.91
N GLU A 83 -19.35 -9.68 -12.72
CA GLU A 83 -19.31 -9.98 -14.14
C GLU A 83 -19.20 -11.48 -14.44
N HIS A 84 -18.55 -12.25 -13.57
CA HIS A 84 -18.36 -13.70 -13.75
C HIS A 84 -19.45 -14.55 -13.07
N ARG A 85 -20.23 -13.98 -12.14
CA ARG A 85 -21.36 -14.60 -11.41
C ARG A 85 -21.01 -15.84 -10.58
N ARG A 86 -19.93 -16.53 -10.87
CA ARG A 86 -19.36 -17.67 -10.15
C ARG A 86 -17.94 -17.92 -10.64
N GLY A 87 -17.14 -18.63 -9.88
CA GLY A 87 -15.79 -19.03 -10.30
C GLY A 87 -14.79 -18.88 -9.15
N HIS A 88 -13.53 -18.70 -9.54
CA HIS A 88 -12.40 -18.78 -8.62
C HIS A 88 -11.52 -17.54 -8.70
N ILE A 89 -11.13 -17.04 -7.54
CA ILE A 89 -10.18 -15.94 -7.34
C ILE A 89 -8.92 -16.49 -6.67
N ILE A 90 -7.75 -16.06 -7.12
CA ILE A 90 -6.48 -16.28 -6.45
C ILE A 90 -6.01 -14.95 -5.86
N THR A 91 -5.71 -14.95 -4.58
CA THR A 91 -5.10 -13.82 -3.87
C THR A 91 -4.00 -14.31 -2.92
N THR A 92 -3.41 -13.43 -2.11
CA THR A 92 -2.36 -13.83 -1.17
C THR A 92 -2.82 -13.68 0.28
N ALA A 93 -2.24 -14.49 1.18
CA ALA A 93 -2.54 -14.41 2.61
C ALA A 93 -1.95 -13.16 3.28
N MET A 94 -1.14 -12.36 2.58
CA MET A 94 -0.49 -11.14 3.10
C MET A 94 -1.08 -9.85 2.54
N GLU A 95 -2.21 -9.91 1.82
CA GLU A 95 -2.87 -8.72 1.26
C GLU A 95 -3.34 -7.74 2.34
N HIS A 96 -3.56 -6.50 1.93
CA HIS A 96 -4.27 -5.54 2.78
C HIS A 96 -5.68 -6.05 3.11
N HIS A 97 -6.19 -5.70 4.29
CA HIS A 97 -7.54 -6.13 4.71
C HIS A 97 -8.65 -5.74 3.72
N ALA A 98 -8.46 -4.70 2.91
CA ALA A 98 -9.42 -4.33 1.88
C ALA A 98 -9.62 -5.45 0.83
N ILE A 99 -8.54 -6.12 0.43
CA ILE A 99 -8.61 -7.30 -0.47
C ILE A 99 -9.15 -8.51 0.29
N LEU A 100 -8.57 -8.85 1.47
CA LEU A 100 -8.97 -10.03 2.21
C LEU A 100 -10.47 -10.00 2.54
N LYS A 101 -10.97 -8.87 3.04
CA LYS A 101 -12.38 -8.73 3.40
C LYS A 101 -13.33 -8.66 2.18
N SER A 102 -12.86 -8.14 1.06
CA SER A 102 -13.62 -8.22 -0.21
C SER A 102 -13.69 -9.66 -0.72
N CYS A 103 -12.60 -10.42 -0.62
CA CYS A 103 -12.61 -11.84 -0.96
C CYS A 103 -13.53 -12.64 -0.03
N GLU A 104 -13.45 -12.44 1.29
CA GLU A 104 -14.37 -13.06 2.25
C GLU A 104 -15.85 -12.71 1.96
N ALA A 105 -16.13 -11.52 1.45
CA ALA A 105 -17.49 -11.12 1.08
C ALA A 105 -18.00 -11.92 -0.12
N VAL A 106 -17.21 -12.04 -1.19
CA VAL A 106 -17.61 -12.79 -2.38
C VAL A 106 -17.63 -14.31 -2.14
N GLU A 107 -16.82 -14.84 -1.21
CA GLU A 107 -16.94 -16.24 -0.76
C GLU A 107 -18.33 -16.54 -0.18
N LYS A 108 -18.90 -15.62 0.58
CA LYS A 108 -20.27 -15.75 1.13
C LYS A 108 -21.35 -15.72 0.02
N GLU A 109 -21.01 -15.19 -1.15
CA GLU A 109 -21.87 -15.18 -2.34
C GLU A 109 -21.66 -16.43 -3.22
N GLY A 110 -20.80 -17.37 -2.78
CA GLY A 110 -20.60 -18.67 -3.43
C GLY A 110 -19.40 -18.75 -4.39
N PHE A 111 -18.52 -17.76 -4.38
CA PHE A 111 -17.24 -17.85 -5.08
C PHE A 111 -16.21 -18.66 -4.30
N TYR A 112 -15.21 -19.18 -5.01
CA TYR A 112 -14.06 -19.83 -4.36
C TYR A 112 -12.87 -18.88 -4.35
N VAL A 113 -12.14 -18.84 -3.23
CA VAL A 113 -10.91 -18.04 -3.13
C VAL A 113 -9.75 -18.91 -2.65
N THR A 114 -8.61 -18.84 -3.34
CA THR A 114 -7.36 -19.43 -2.87
C THR A 114 -6.42 -18.33 -2.37
N TYR A 115 -6.00 -18.44 -1.10
CA TYR A 115 -5.07 -17.54 -0.46
C TYR A 115 -3.66 -18.13 -0.50
N ILE A 116 -2.82 -17.68 -1.42
CA ILE A 116 -1.42 -18.14 -1.56
C ILE A 116 -0.60 -17.64 -0.39
N ARG A 117 0.10 -18.55 0.29
CA ARG A 117 1.10 -18.19 1.29
C ARG A 117 2.40 -17.78 0.59
N PRO A 118 2.99 -16.60 0.94
CA PRO A 118 4.31 -16.23 0.44
C PRO A 118 5.41 -17.13 1.05
N ALA A 119 6.60 -17.07 0.47
CA ALA A 119 7.79 -17.63 1.09
C ALA A 119 8.20 -16.83 2.35
N GLU A 120 9.11 -17.34 3.16
CA GLU A 120 9.57 -16.67 4.40
C GLU A 120 10.08 -15.23 4.21
N ASN A 121 10.62 -14.92 3.03
CA ASN A 121 11.02 -13.56 2.65
C ASN A 121 9.85 -12.69 2.15
N GLY A 122 8.62 -13.19 2.20
CA GLY A 122 7.43 -12.48 1.77
C GLY A 122 7.21 -12.43 0.25
N ILE A 123 8.00 -13.15 -0.56
CA ILE A 123 7.80 -13.20 -2.02
C ILE A 123 6.82 -14.31 -2.37
N VAL A 124 5.80 -13.96 -3.14
CA VAL A 124 4.86 -14.92 -3.75
C VAL A 124 5.53 -15.58 -4.96
N ARG A 125 5.62 -16.90 -4.95
CA ARG A 125 6.21 -17.65 -6.06
C ARG A 125 5.18 -17.82 -7.18
N LEU A 126 5.58 -17.51 -8.40
CA LEU A 126 4.72 -17.72 -9.57
C LEU A 126 4.25 -19.19 -9.70
N THR A 127 5.10 -20.14 -9.31
CA THR A 127 4.77 -21.59 -9.33
C THR A 127 3.61 -21.94 -8.41
N ASP A 128 3.42 -21.22 -7.30
CA ASP A 128 2.32 -21.49 -6.38
C ASP A 128 1.01 -20.94 -6.92
N ILE A 129 1.05 -19.78 -7.60
CA ILE A 129 -0.09 -19.24 -8.38
C ILE A 129 -0.46 -20.22 -9.49
N GLN A 130 0.53 -20.72 -10.26
CA GLN A 130 0.31 -21.66 -11.35
C GLN A 130 -0.41 -22.93 -10.90
N ARG A 131 -0.02 -23.48 -9.75
CA ARG A 131 -0.65 -24.69 -9.16
C ARG A 131 -2.08 -24.43 -8.66
N ALA A 132 -2.39 -23.19 -8.27
CA ALA A 132 -3.70 -22.80 -7.76
C ALA A 132 -4.73 -22.51 -8.87
N VAL A 133 -4.29 -22.32 -10.12
CA VAL A 133 -5.20 -22.01 -11.22
C VAL A 133 -6.15 -23.17 -11.50
N ARG A 134 -7.43 -22.85 -11.62
CA ARG A 134 -8.53 -23.74 -11.98
C ARG A 134 -9.12 -23.32 -13.32
N PRO A 135 -9.88 -24.17 -14.00
CA PRO A 135 -10.57 -23.82 -15.26
C PRO A 135 -11.52 -22.62 -15.13
N ASP A 136 -12.05 -22.39 -13.93
CA ASP A 136 -12.97 -21.30 -13.60
C ASP A 136 -12.28 -20.11 -12.88
N THR A 137 -10.94 -20.05 -12.86
CA THR A 137 -10.20 -18.89 -12.31
C THR A 137 -10.36 -17.69 -13.24
N PHE A 138 -10.91 -16.59 -12.71
CA PHE A 138 -11.14 -15.37 -13.49
C PHE A 138 -10.34 -14.15 -13.00
N LEU A 139 -9.86 -14.17 -11.76
CA LEU A 139 -9.10 -13.06 -11.17
C LEU A 139 -7.89 -13.59 -10.39
N ILE A 140 -6.75 -12.94 -10.59
CA ILE A 140 -5.57 -13.00 -9.72
C ILE A 140 -5.38 -11.61 -9.14
N SER A 141 -5.36 -11.48 -7.80
CA SER A 141 -5.11 -10.23 -7.09
C SER A 141 -3.91 -10.39 -6.17
N VAL A 142 -2.82 -9.68 -6.48
CA VAL A 142 -1.56 -9.74 -5.70
C VAL A 142 -1.02 -8.32 -5.54
N MET A 143 -0.82 -7.86 -4.30
CA MET A 143 -0.28 -6.54 -4.04
C MET A 143 1.10 -6.35 -4.67
N ALA A 144 1.43 -5.15 -5.11
CA ALA A 144 2.72 -4.86 -5.72
C ALA A 144 3.86 -4.83 -4.70
N ALA A 145 3.58 -4.36 -3.49
CA ALA A 145 4.51 -4.40 -2.37
C ALA A 145 3.74 -4.41 -1.04
N ASN A 146 4.24 -5.18 -0.08
CA ASN A 146 3.56 -5.31 1.21
C ASN A 146 3.83 -4.09 2.12
N ASN A 147 2.79 -3.59 2.76
CA ASN A 147 2.82 -2.41 3.63
C ASN A 147 3.49 -2.64 5.00
N GLU A 148 3.59 -3.89 5.47
CA GLU A 148 4.19 -4.23 6.75
C GLU A 148 5.67 -4.57 6.59
N ILE A 149 5.99 -5.58 5.79
CA ILE A 149 7.35 -6.11 5.63
C ILE A 149 8.11 -5.50 4.44
N GLY A 150 7.47 -4.64 3.63
CA GLY A 150 8.09 -3.93 2.52
C GLY A 150 8.42 -4.77 1.28
N THR A 151 8.25 -6.07 1.31
CA THR A 151 8.65 -6.97 0.21
C THR A 151 7.90 -6.65 -1.08
N ILE A 152 8.65 -6.50 -2.17
CA ILE A 152 8.15 -6.22 -3.52
C ILE A 152 7.85 -7.54 -4.24
N GLN A 153 6.69 -7.61 -4.90
CA GLN A 153 6.21 -8.80 -5.59
C GLN A 153 6.59 -8.82 -7.07
N PRO A 154 6.67 -10.00 -7.71
CA PRO A 154 7.03 -10.15 -9.12
C PRO A 154 5.84 -9.86 -10.05
N VAL A 155 5.22 -8.67 -9.93
CA VAL A 155 3.97 -8.27 -10.61
C VAL A 155 4.02 -8.50 -12.12
N GLY A 156 5.12 -8.13 -12.80
CA GLY A 156 5.25 -8.30 -14.25
C GLY A 156 5.25 -9.79 -14.68
N GLN A 157 5.83 -10.69 -13.86
CA GLN A 157 5.79 -12.12 -14.14
C GLN A 157 4.37 -12.70 -13.95
N ILE A 158 3.69 -12.23 -12.90
CA ILE A 158 2.30 -12.65 -12.61
C ILE A 158 1.36 -12.13 -13.68
N GLY A 159 1.46 -10.86 -14.08
CA GLY A 159 0.63 -10.29 -15.13
C GLY A 159 0.84 -10.97 -16.50
N ALA A 160 2.09 -11.25 -16.87
CA ALA A 160 2.38 -11.99 -18.09
C ALA A 160 1.81 -13.42 -18.07
N PHE A 161 1.78 -14.06 -16.91
CA PHE A 161 1.14 -15.36 -16.74
C PHE A 161 -0.39 -15.25 -16.84
N ALA A 162 -1.02 -14.32 -16.09
CA ALA A 162 -2.46 -14.10 -16.10
C ALA A 162 -2.98 -13.81 -17.52
N ARG A 163 -2.29 -12.93 -18.26
CA ARG A 163 -2.63 -12.59 -19.65
C ARG A 163 -2.63 -13.81 -20.57
N ARG A 164 -1.63 -14.71 -20.47
CA ARG A 164 -1.57 -15.94 -21.28
C ARG A 164 -2.74 -16.90 -21.02
N HIS A 165 -3.25 -16.87 -19.78
CA HIS A 165 -4.37 -17.70 -19.34
C HIS A 165 -5.73 -16.99 -19.44
N ARG A 166 -5.78 -15.74 -19.94
CA ARG A 166 -7.00 -14.91 -20.04
C ARG A 166 -7.68 -14.71 -18.68
N ILE A 167 -6.87 -14.59 -17.62
CA ILE A 167 -7.30 -14.30 -16.25
C ILE A 167 -7.04 -12.82 -16.01
N LEU A 168 -7.99 -12.10 -15.41
CA LEU A 168 -7.79 -10.70 -15.00
C LEU A 168 -6.70 -10.62 -13.94
N PHE A 169 -5.84 -9.60 -14.03
CA PHE A 169 -4.80 -9.35 -13.05
C PHE A 169 -5.00 -7.98 -12.38
N HIS A 170 -5.26 -8.02 -11.10
CA HIS A 170 -5.32 -6.85 -10.21
C HIS A 170 -4.08 -6.79 -9.33
N THR A 171 -3.59 -5.56 -9.07
CA THR A 171 -2.54 -5.32 -8.08
C THR A 171 -2.89 -4.13 -7.18
N ASP A 172 -2.88 -4.34 -5.86
CA ASP A 172 -2.84 -3.23 -4.89
C ASP A 172 -1.45 -2.61 -4.93
N ALA A 173 -1.37 -1.41 -5.53
CA ALA A 173 -0.13 -0.63 -5.64
C ALA A 173 -0.06 0.54 -4.64
N VAL A 174 -0.90 0.58 -3.64
CA VAL A 174 -0.99 1.68 -2.66
C VAL A 174 0.36 2.02 -2.03
N GLN A 175 1.17 1.02 -1.72
CA GLN A 175 2.52 1.23 -1.18
C GLN A 175 3.61 1.33 -2.27
N ALA A 176 3.34 0.82 -3.46
CA ALA A 176 4.29 0.75 -4.55
C ALA A 176 4.28 1.99 -5.45
N TYR A 177 3.10 2.59 -5.62
CA TYR A 177 2.91 3.77 -6.47
C TYR A 177 3.86 4.89 -6.07
N THR A 178 4.57 5.46 -7.03
CA THR A 178 5.69 6.42 -6.90
C THR A 178 6.99 5.89 -6.26
N ASN A 179 6.98 4.70 -5.66
CA ASN A 179 8.18 4.05 -5.09
C ASN A 179 8.82 3.04 -6.04
N MET A 180 8.03 2.48 -6.97
CA MET A 180 8.46 1.57 -8.02
C MET A 180 8.19 2.16 -9.41
N ASP A 181 8.87 1.65 -10.42
CA ASP A 181 8.49 1.90 -11.80
C ASP A 181 7.33 0.96 -12.17
N ILE A 182 6.19 1.55 -12.53
CA ILE A 182 5.00 0.82 -12.91
C ILE A 182 4.65 1.21 -14.35
N ASP A 183 4.66 0.22 -15.23
CA ASP A 183 4.12 0.29 -16.59
C ASP A 183 3.05 -0.78 -16.71
N VAL A 184 1.78 -0.36 -16.69
CA VAL A 184 0.65 -1.29 -16.70
C VAL A 184 0.58 -2.12 -18.00
N ASN A 185 1.17 -1.62 -19.10
CA ASN A 185 1.21 -2.31 -20.37
C ASN A 185 2.33 -3.36 -20.39
N ALA A 186 3.54 -2.99 -20.01
CA ALA A 186 4.67 -3.91 -19.94
C ALA A 186 4.45 -5.01 -18.88
N MET A 187 3.86 -4.65 -17.74
CA MET A 187 3.55 -5.57 -16.64
C MET A 187 2.24 -6.34 -16.84
N GLN A 188 1.48 -6.07 -17.92
CA GLN A 188 0.20 -6.73 -18.25
C GLN A 188 -0.81 -6.66 -17.08
N ILE A 189 -0.90 -5.51 -16.42
CA ILE A 189 -1.85 -5.26 -15.32
C ILE A 189 -3.19 -4.86 -15.93
N ASP A 190 -4.30 -5.42 -15.47
CA ASP A 190 -5.66 -5.09 -15.91
C ASP A 190 -6.35 -4.12 -14.96
N MET A 191 -6.05 -4.20 -13.66
CA MET A 191 -6.54 -3.27 -12.64
C MET A 191 -5.44 -2.95 -11.63
N LEU A 192 -5.39 -1.68 -11.16
CA LEU A 192 -4.39 -1.25 -10.19
C LEU A 192 -4.98 -0.22 -9.22
N SER A 193 -4.85 -0.49 -7.93
CA SER A 193 -5.34 0.38 -6.85
C SER A 193 -4.26 1.32 -6.32
N THR A 194 -4.65 2.57 -6.02
CA THR A 194 -3.76 3.59 -5.42
C THR A 194 -4.45 4.37 -4.32
N SER A 195 -3.65 5.13 -3.54
CA SER A 195 -4.16 6.06 -2.53
C SER A 195 -3.20 7.24 -2.33
N ALA A 196 -3.70 8.46 -2.42
CA ALA A 196 -2.88 9.68 -2.40
C ALA A 196 -2.15 9.91 -1.07
N HIS A 197 -2.74 9.52 0.05
CA HIS A 197 -2.16 9.78 1.38
C HIS A 197 -0.91 8.97 1.70
N LYS A 198 -0.46 8.08 0.83
CA LYS A 198 0.81 7.35 0.96
C LYS A 198 1.99 8.04 0.26
N LEU A 199 1.73 9.12 -0.48
CA LEU A 199 2.74 9.89 -1.22
C LEU A 199 2.60 11.41 -0.99
N ASN A 200 2.38 11.82 0.25
CA ASN A 200 2.22 13.21 0.67
C ASN A 200 1.02 13.94 0.02
N GLY A 201 0.02 13.17 -0.44
CA GLY A 201 -1.25 13.62 -0.97
C GLY A 201 -2.37 13.61 0.08
N PRO A 202 -3.57 14.11 -0.30
CA PRO A 202 -4.71 14.17 0.62
C PRO A 202 -5.28 12.79 0.95
N LYS A 203 -5.81 12.65 2.17
CA LYS A 203 -6.67 11.53 2.56
C LYS A 203 -8.01 11.60 1.82
N GLY A 204 -8.70 10.47 1.69
CA GLY A 204 -10.03 10.43 1.09
C GLY A 204 -10.03 10.53 -0.43
N ILE A 205 -8.92 10.20 -1.08
CA ILE A 205 -8.82 10.09 -2.53
C ILE A 205 -7.79 9.04 -2.95
N GLY A 206 -8.09 8.35 -4.05
CA GLY A 206 -7.25 7.42 -4.77
C GLY A 206 -7.70 7.33 -6.23
N PHE A 207 -7.14 6.40 -6.97
CA PHE A 207 -7.70 5.97 -8.24
C PHE A 207 -7.61 4.46 -8.38
N LEU A 208 -8.55 3.91 -9.14
CA LEU A 208 -8.47 2.58 -9.73
C LEU A 208 -8.16 2.74 -11.21
N TYR A 209 -7.05 2.18 -11.67
CA TYR A 209 -6.81 1.93 -13.09
C TYR A 209 -7.59 0.69 -13.50
N ILE A 210 -8.33 0.79 -14.60
CA ILE A 210 -9.02 -0.34 -15.24
C ILE A 210 -8.67 -0.30 -16.72
N ARG A 211 -7.99 -1.32 -17.20
CA ARG A 211 -7.68 -1.47 -18.64
C ARG A 211 -8.98 -1.45 -19.45
N GLU A 212 -8.97 -0.71 -20.55
CA GLU A 212 -10.12 -0.58 -21.45
C GLU A 212 -10.66 -1.96 -21.86
N GLY A 213 -11.96 -2.16 -21.65
CA GLY A 213 -12.67 -3.39 -21.99
C GLY A 213 -12.60 -4.53 -20.97
N CYS A 214 -11.83 -4.40 -19.88
CA CYS A 214 -11.72 -5.45 -18.86
C CYS A 214 -12.96 -5.56 -17.95
N VAL A 215 -13.60 -4.43 -17.67
CA VAL A 215 -14.77 -4.32 -16.78
C VAL A 215 -15.80 -3.38 -17.41
N LYS A 216 -17.09 -3.70 -17.30
CA LYS A 216 -18.19 -2.92 -17.89
C LYS A 216 -19.27 -2.56 -16.89
N THR A 217 -19.34 -3.23 -15.76
CA THR A 217 -20.37 -3.04 -14.74
C THR A 217 -20.03 -1.84 -13.85
N PRO A 218 -20.96 -0.89 -13.65
CA PRO A 218 -20.76 0.22 -12.72
C PRO A 218 -20.62 -0.25 -11.28
N PHE A 219 -19.69 0.37 -10.52
CA PHE A 219 -19.53 0.09 -9.09
C PHE A 219 -20.48 0.91 -8.22
N ILE A 220 -20.63 2.21 -8.52
CA ILE A 220 -21.58 3.10 -7.81
C ILE A 220 -22.51 3.74 -8.83
N HIS A 221 -23.78 3.46 -8.68
CA HIS A 221 -24.84 4.00 -9.55
C HIS A 221 -25.21 5.43 -9.16
N GLY A 222 -25.56 6.29 -10.14
CA GLY A 222 -25.96 7.67 -9.89
C GLY A 222 -25.87 8.58 -11.12
N GLY A 223 -25.29 9.78 -10.96
CA GLY A 223 -25.32 10.87 -11.94
C GLY A 223 -24.34 10.74 -13.13
N GLY A 224 -23.74 9.60 -13.36
CA GLY A 224 -22.92 9.33 -14.55
C GLY A 224 -21.47 9.82 -14.49
N GLN A 225 -20.98 10.30 -13.32
CA GLN A 225 -19.58 10.66 -13.15
C GLN A 225 -18.66 9.45 -13.38
N GLU A 226 -17.39 9.68 -13.55
CA GLU A 226 -16.41 8.63 -13.91
C GLU A 226 -16.91 7.76 -15.06
N ARG A 227 -17.41 8.39 -16.11
CA ARG A 227 -17.94 7.70 -17.32
C ARG A 227 -19.07 6.70 -17.02
N GLY A 228 -19.85 6.97 -15.97
CA GLY A 228 -20.96 6.11 -15.51
C GLY A 228 -20.54 4.94 -14.64
N MET A 229 -19.26 4.73 -14.41
CA MET A 229 -18.74 3.59 -13.66
C MET A 229 -18.74 3.81 -12.15
N ARG A 230 -18.55 5.07 -11.71
CA ARG A 230 -18.52 5.42 -10.30
C ARG A 230 -19.09 6.83 -10.11
N SER A 231 -20.36 6.88 -9.78
CA SER A 231 -21.08 8.14 -9.62
C SER A 231 -20.75 8.86 -8.31
N GLY A 232 -21.06 10.15 -8.28
CA GLY A 232 -20.83 11.07 -7.16
C GLY A 232 -20.06 12.31 -7.62
N THR A 233 -20.44 13.49 -7.12
CA THR A 233 -19.76 14.75 -7.46
C THR A 233 -18.25 14.63 -7.19
N GLU A 234 -17.47 15.04 -8.16
CA GLU A 234 -16.02 14.90 -8.14
C GLU A 234 -15.38 15.71 -6.99
N ASN A 235 -14.51 15.07 -6.21
CA ASN A 235 -13.68 15.72 -5.19
C ASN A 235 -12.56 16.53 -5.85
N THR A 236 -12.91 17.67 -6.43
CA THR A 236 -11.99 18.47 -7.26
C THR A 236 -10.69 18.80 -6.54
N ALA A 237 -10.76 19.33 -5.32
CA ALA A 237 -9.57 19.66 -4.52
C ALA A 237 -8.70 18.40 -4.28
N GLY A 238 -9.31 17.27 -3.97
CA GLY A 238 -8.62 16.01 -3.78
C GLY A 238 -7.92 15.51 -5.04
N ILE A 239 -8.60 15.58 -6.21
CA ILE A 239 -8.04 15.15 -7.51
C ILE A 239 -6.81 15.97 -7.85
N ILE A 240 -6.90 17.29 -7.76
CA ILE A 240 -5.78 18.21 -8.02
C ILE A 240 -4.64 17.96 -7.01
N GLY A 241 -4.97 17.79 -5.74
CA GLY A 241 -4.01 17.46 -4.69
C GLY A 241 -3.29 16.14 -4.95
N PHE A 242 -4.01 15.11 -5.41
CA PHE A 242 -3.41 13.82 -5.76
C PHE A 242 -2.46 13.93 -6.95
N ALA A 243 -2.89 14.57 -8.03
CA ALA A 243 -2.03 14.79 -9.20
C ALA A 243 -0.76 15.59 -8.84
N LYS A 244 -0.90 16.63 -8.00
CA LYS A 244 0.24 17.42 -7.53
C LYS A 244 1.18 16.59 -6.64
N ALA A 245 0.66 15.75 -5.75
CA ALA A 245 1.47 14.85 -4.94
C ALA A 245 2.25 13.86 -5.82
N ALA A 246 1.58 13.24 -6.79
CA ALA A 246 2.23 12.36 -7.75
C ALA A 246 3.31 13.09 -8.57
N GLN A 247 3.05 14.31 -9.02
CA GLN A 247 4.02 15.14 -9.74
C GLN A 247 5.28 15.39 -8.91
N THR A 248 5.12 15.82 -7.67
CA THR A 248 6.23 16.09 -6.74
C THR A 248 7.03 14.81 -6.46
N ALA A 249 6.34 13.70 -6.19
CA ALA A 249 6.99 12.42 -5.91
C ALA A 249 7.76 11.86 -7.11
N MET A 250 7.23 12.01 -8.34
CA MET A 250 7.89 11.51 -9.56
C MET A 250 9.06 12.39 -10.00
N ALA A 251 8.99 13.70 -9.82
CA ALA A 251 10.05 14.62 -10.22
C ALA A 251 11.40 14.28 -9.55
N ASN A 252 11.37 13.88 -8.29
CA ASN A 252 12.57 13.59 -7.49
C ASN A 252 12.78 12.09 -7.23
N LYS A 253 11.99 11.21 -7.83
CA LYS A 253 11.96 9.77 -7.53
C LYS A 253 13.36 9.13 -7.45
N PRO A 254 14.27 9.26 -8.43
CA PRO A 254 15.58 8.57 -8.36
C PRO A 254 16.41 9.02 -7.16
N VAL A 255 16.46 10.33 -6.89
CA VAL A 255 17.22 10.90 -5.78
C VAL A 255 16.61 10.53 -4.44
N ARG A 256 15.28 10.66 -4.32
CA ARG A 256 14.51 10.32 -3.14
C ARG A 256 14.67 8.85 -2.78
N THR A 257 14.38 7.94 -3.69
CA THR A 257 14.45 6.50 -3.42
C THR A 257 15.86 6.04 -3.09
N GLN A 258 16.89 6.59 -3.74
CA GLN A 258 18.28 6.29 -3.42
C GLN A 258 18.66 6.76 -2.00
N TYR A 259 18.17 7.95 -1.61
CA TYR A 259 18.40 8.47 -0.26
C TYR A 259 17.71 7.59 0.80
N GLU A 260 16.42 7.29 0.60
CA GLU A 260 15.65 6.43 1.50
C GLU A 260 16.30 5.04 1.65
N MET A 261 16.75 4.43 0.54
CA MET A 261 17.45 3.14 0.57
C MET A 261 18.73 3.22 1.40
N ARG A 262 19.53 4.26 1.26
CA ARG A 262 20.76 4.43 2.07
C ARG A 262 20.45 4.58 3.54
N MET A 263 19.42 5.35 3.91
CA MET A 263 19.01 5.56 5.30
C MET A 263 18.41 4.30 5.90
N ARG A 264 17.58 3.60 5.13
CA ARG A 264 17.03 2.28 5.47
C ARG A 264 18.14 1.27 5.74
N ASP A 265 19.06 1.10 4.80
CA ASP A 265 20.12 0.11 4.91
C ASP A 265 21.08 0.45 6.06
N TYR A 266 21.32 1.73 6.32
CA TYR A 266 22.07 2.19 7.49
C TYR A 266 21.39 1.77 8.80
N MET A 267 20.09 2.03 8.94
CA MET A 267 19.33 1.61 10.13
C MET A 267 19.27 0.09 10.27
N ILE A 268 19.04 -0.65 9.18
CA ILE A 268 19.04 -2.12 9.19
C ILE A 268 20.37 -2.65 9.69
N HIS A 269 21.47 -2.14 9.17
CA HIS A 269 22.81 -2.55 9.59
C HIS A 269 23.01 -2.32 11.09
N ARG A 270 22.71 -1.13 11.58
CA ARG A 270 22.86 -0.78 13.00
C ARG A 270 22.02 -1.67 13.92
N VAL A 271 20.73 -1.82 13.58
CA VAL A 271 19.82 -2.64 14.41
C VAL A 271 20.32 -4.09 14.49
N LEU A 272 20.66 -4.70 13.34
CA LEU A 272 21.08 -6.11 13.32
C LEU A 272 22.46 -6.36 13.94
N THR A 273 23.35 -5.36 13.97
CA THR A 273 24.70 -5.50 14.56
C THR A 273 24.76 -5.09 16.03
N GLU A 274 23.91 -4.14 16.45
CA GLU A 274 24.01 -3.55 17.80
C GLU A 274 22.95 -4.09 18.77
N ILE A 275 21.88 -4.70 18.27
CA ILE A 275 20.79 -5.25 19.09
C ILE A 275 20.74 -6.77 18.90
N PRO A 276 21.28 -7.57 19.84
CA PRO A 276 21.21 -9.03 19.76
C PRO A 276 19.79 -9.54 19.64
N PHE A 277 19.60 -10.74 19.08
CA PHE A 277 18.30 -11.40 18.91
C PHE A 277 17.26 -10.52 18.18
N SER A 278 17.74 -9.71 17.23
CA SER A 278 16.92 -8.95 16.30
C SER A 278 16.88 -9.63 14.94
N ARG A 279 15.78 -9.51 14.24
CA ARG A 279 15.56 -10.07 12.89
C ARG A 279 14.89 -9.03 12.00
N LEU A 280 15.36 -8.90 10.75
CA LEU A 280 14.66 -8.17 9.69
C LEU A 280 13.64 -9.11 9.03
N ASN A 281 12.36 -8.70 8.99
CA ASN A 281 11.29 -9.42 8.32
C ASN A 281 11.15 -8.98 6.85
N GLY A 282 10.75 -9.93 5.98
CA GLY A 282 10.65 -9.72 4.54
C GLY A 282 11.98 -9.81 3.79
N ASP A 283 11.97 -9.60 2.46
CA ASP A 283 13.16 -9.71 1.62
C ASP A 283 14.13 -8.55 1.90
N SER A 284 15.44 -8.86 2.01
CA SER A 284 16.45 -7.85 2.32
C SER A 284 16.80 -6.95 1.12
N ARG A 285 16.55 -7.41 -0.12
CA ARG A 285 16.93 -6.70 -1.36
C ARG A 285 15.72 -6.21 -2.13
N LYS A 286 14.72 -7.08 -2.34
CA LYS A 286 13.48 -6.73 -3.03
C LYS A 286 12.49 -6.09 -2.06
N ARG A 287 12.80 -4.86 -1.65
CA ARG A 287 12.11 -4.13 -0.59
C ARG A 287 11.86 -2.68 -0.99
N LEU A 288 10.72 -2.12 -0.55
CA LEU A 288 10.43 -0.70 -0.69
C LEU A 288 11.54 0.18 -0.08
N PRO A 289 11.85 1.34 -0.68
CA PRO A 289 12.97 2.17 -0.31
C PRO A 289 13.03 2.54 1.18
N GLY A 290 11.90 2.92 1.77
CA GLY A 290 11.84 3.43 3.13
C GLY A 290 11.30 2.45 4.17
N ASN A 291 11.05 1.17 3.84
CA ASN A 291 10.40 0.23 4.77
C ASN A 291 11.41 -0.66 5.52
N MET A 292 11.24 -0.77 6.83
CA MET A 292 11.95 -1.70 7.72
C MET A 292 10.93 -2.32 8.69
N ASN A 293 11.08 -3.63 8.92
CA ASN A 293 10.23 -4.35 9.85
C ASN A 293 11.12 -5.31 10.65
N PHE A 294 11.19 -5.10 11.96
CA PHE A 294 12.07 -5.85 12.84
C PHE A 294 11.27 -6.59 13.90
N SER A 295 11.64 -7.85 14.15
CA SER A 295 11.23 -8.56 15.36
C SER A 295 12.39 -8.59 16.36
N PHE A 296 12.08 -8.39 17.65
CA PHE A 296 13.03 -8.38 18.77
C PHE A 296 12.64 -9.47 19.76
N GLN A 297 13.37 -10.58 19.79
CA GLN A 297 13.06 -11.69 20.69
C GLN A 297 13.05 -11.26 22.15
N PHE A 298 12.14 -11.81 22.94
CA PHE A 298 11.90 -11.53 24.36
C PHE A 298 11.41 -10.11 24.67
N VAL A 299 10.73 -9.47 23.69
CA VAL A 299 10.22 -8.10 23.83
C VAL A 299 8.75 -8.06 23.47
N ASP A 300 7.94 -7.36 24.23
CA ASP A 300 6.58 -6.96 23.80
C ASP A 300 6.62 -5.73 22.91
N GLY A 301 6.25 -5.92 21.64
CA GLY A 301 6.30 -4.85 20.63
C GLY A 301 5.33 -3.71 20.90
N GLY A 302 4.20 -3.99 21.57
CA GLY A 302 3.25 -2.96 21.97
C GLY A 302 3.84 -2.02 23.03
N THR A 303 4.45 -2.59 24.06
CA THR A 303 5.16 -1.84 25.10
C THR A 303 6.32 -1.03 24.51
N LEU A 304 7.10 -1.65 23.61
CA LEU A 304 8.22 -0.95 22.95
C LEU A 304 7.74 0.29 22.17
N ILE A 305 6.60 0.21 21.46
CA ILE A 305 6.03 1.37 20.76
C ILE A 305 5.63 2.49 21.73
N VAL A 306 5.04 2.15 22.88
CA VAL A 306 4.70 3.15 23.91
C VAL A 306 5.95 3.82 24.47
N MET A 307 7.05 3.08 24.64
CA MET A 307 8.33 3.65 25.10
C MET A 307 8.92 4.60 24.03
N LEU A 308 8.91 4.21 22.77
CA LEU A 308 9.35 5.04 21.64
C LEU A 308 8.51 6.33 21.52
N ASP A 309 7.17 6.24 21.66
CA ASP A 309 6.29 7.42 21.61
C ASP A 309 6.62 8.44 22.71
N LYS A 310 6.89 7.99 23.96
CA LYS A 310 7.35 8.86 25.05
C LYS A 310 8.66 9.58 24.74
N GLN A 311 9.47 9.05 23.83
CA GLN A 311 10.73 9.63 23.35
C GLN A 311 10.55 10.45 22.07
N GLY A 312 9.29 10.65 21.63
CA GLY A 312 8.94 11.42 20.44
C GLY A 312 9.18 10.69 19.12
N ILE A 313 9.20 9.35 19.12
CA ILE A 313 9.40 8.51 17.94
C ILE A 313 8.08 7.81 17.57
N CYS A 314 7.54 8.09 16.38
CA CYS A 314 6.34 7.46 15.86
C CYS A 314 6.70 6.24 15.01
N ALA A 315 6.25 5.06 15.41
CA ALA A 315 6.39 3.80 14.68
C ALA A 315 5.12 2.95 14.84
N SER A 316 4.99 1.85 14.11
CA SER A 316 3.83 0.95 14.22
C SER A 316 4.25 -0.43 14.71
N ALA A 317 3.39 -1.08 15.51
CA ALA A 317 3.43 -2.52 15.69
C ALA A 317 3.20 -3.22 14.34
N GLY A 318 3.63 -4.46 14.21
CA GLY A 318 3.54 -5.24 12.96
C GLY A 318 2.18 -5.21 12.27
N SER A 319 1.10 -4.89 13.01
CA SER A 319 -0.24 -4.65 12.45
C SER A 319 -0.81 -3.33 12.97
N ALA A 320 -0.53 -2.23 12.28
CA ALA A 320 -1.13 -0.92 12.60
C ALA A 320 -2.67 -0.93 12.56
N CYS A 321 -3.28 -1.84 11.79
CA CYS A 321 -4.75 -2.00 11.69
C CYS A 321 -5.35 -2.89 12.79
N SER A 322 -4.56 -3.61 13.57
CA SER A 322 -5.01 -4.50 14.64
C SER A 322 -4.66 -4.01 16.06
N THR A 323 -4.22 -2.77 16.22
CA THR A 323 -4.04 -2.13 17.54
C THR A 323 -5.39 -2.13 18.28
N GLY A 324 -5.63 -3.18 19.07
CA GLY A 324 -6.87 -3.42 19.80
C GLY A 324 -7.45 -4.84 19.66
N SER A 325 -7.00 -5.65 18.69
CA SER A 325 -7.53 -7.01 18.49
C SER A 325 -6.82 -8.11 19.30
N GLY A 326 -5.66 -7.81 19.88
CA GLY A 326 -4.84 -8.81 20.59
C GLY A 326 -4.33 -9.96 19.71
N MET A 327 -4.44 -9.84 18.39
CA MET A 327 -4.02 -10.87 17.43
C MET A 327 -2.73 -10.50 16.72
N PRO A 328 -1.82 -11.47 16.48
CA PRO A 328 -0.60 -11.22 15.73
C PRO A 328 -0.91 -10.86 14.26
N SER A 329 0.01 -10.16 13.60
CA SER A 329 -0.12 -9.78 12.19
C SER A 329 -0.34 -11.01 11.29
N HIS A 330 -1.40 -10.96 10.47
CA HIS A 330 -1.65 -12.00 9.46
C HIS A 330 -0.53 -12.07 8.41
N VAL A 331 0.13 -10.94 8.11
CA VAL A 331 1.29 -10.87 7.21
C VAL A 331 2.45 -11.67 7.79
N LEU A 332 2.82 -11.41 9.05
CA LEU A 332 3.92 -12.10 9.72
C LEU A 332 3.63 -13.60 9.89
N LYS A 333 2.39 -13.96 10.21
CA LYS A 333 1.96 -15.37 10.25
C LYS A 333 2.03 -16.02 8.85
N SER A 334 1.68 -15.31 7.80
CA SER A 334 1.71 -15.84 6.44
C SER A 334 3.13 -16.20 5.96
N ILE A 335 4.16 -15.47 6.44
CA ILE A 335 5.58 -15.77 6.17
C ILE A 335 6.18 -16.80 7.14
N GLY A 336 5.37 -17.39 8.02
CA GLY A 336 5.81 -18.43 8.95
C GLY A 336 6.49 -17.93 10.22
N LEU A 337 6.33 -16.65 10.58
CA LEU A 337 6.87 -16.13 11.82
C LEU A 337 6.06 -16.67 13.01
N PRO A 338 6.72 -17.21 14.07
CA PRO A 338 6.03 -17.62 15.29
C PRO A 338 5.28 -16.44 15.95
N ASP A 339 4.22 -16.76 16.70
CA ASP A 339 3.37 -15.74 17.32
C ASP A 339 4.17 -14.84 18.28
N GLU A 340 5.09 -15.39 19.07
CA GLU A 340 5.95 -14.67 20.00
C GLU A 340 6.79 -13.59 19.27
N LEU A 341 7.39 -13.95 18.13
CA LEU A 341 8.15 -13.00 17.31
C LEU A 341 7.25 -12.03 16.57
N SER A 342 6.01 -12.44 16.22
CA SER A 342 5.04 -11.56 15.57
C SER A 342 4.57 -10.45 16.51
N PHE A 343 4.35 -10.75 17.79
CA PHE A 343 4.03 -9.75 18.82
C PHE A 343 5.23 -8.84 19.14
N ALA A 344 6.44 -9.35 19.00
CA ALA A 344 7.69 -8.65 19.24
C ALA A 344 8.15 -7.77 18.04
N THR A 345 7.22 -7.35 17.17
CA THR A 345 7.56 -6.72 15.90
C THR A 345 7.23 -5.23 15.89
N VAL A 346 8.17 -4.42 15.36
CA VAL A 346 8.00 -3.00 15.08
C VAL A 346 8.34 -2.70 13.63
N ARG A 347 7.45 -1.96 12.97
CA ARG A 347 7.65 -1.43 11.62
C ARG A 347 8.06 0.03 11.69
N PHE A 348 9.13 0.36 10.97
CA PHE A 348 9.56 1.73 10.69
C PHE A 348 9.45 2.01 9.20
N THR A 349 8.87 3.15 8.84
CA THR A 349 8.81 3.59 7.46
C THR A 349 9.20 5.05 7.35
N ILE A 350 10.27 5.30 6.61
CA ILE A 350 10.88 6.61 6.44
C ILE A 350 10.58 7.22 5.07
N ASN A 351 10.80 8.51 4.96
CA ASN A 351 10.80 9.27 3.72
C ASN A 351 12.11 10.07 3.59
N GLU A 352 12.21 10.94 2.59
CA GLU A 352 13.39 11.78 2.32
C GLU A 352 13.69 12.84 3.40
N GLU A 353 12.78 13.10 4.32
CA GLU A 353 12.98 14.08 5.40
C GLU A 353 13.81 13.54 6.56
N ILE A 354 13.92 12.19 6.70
CA ILE A 354 14.69 11.57 7.79
C ILE A 354 16.18 11.90 7.69
N THR A 355 16.79 12.24 8.78
CA THR A 355 18.24 12.49 8.87
C THR A 355 18.99 11.31 9.49
N ARG A 356 20.28 11.22 9.20
CA ARG A 356 21.15 10.20 9.84
C ARG A 356 21.19 10.35 11.35
N GLN A 357 21.20 11.59 11.85
CA GLN A 357 21.20 11.88 13.30
C GLN A 357 19.92 11.38 13.99
N GLU A 358 18.76 11.52 13.33
CA GLU A 358 17.51 10.98 13.83
C GLU A 358 17.53 9.45 13.87
N ILE A 359 18.07 8.78 12.85
CA ILE A 359 18.26 7.33 12.87
C ILE A 359 19.19 6.90 14.00
N ASP A 360 20.32 7.64 14.23
CA ASP A 360 21.23 7.36 15.32
C ASP A 360 20.52 7.47 16.68
N TYR A 361 19.68 8.49 16.86
CA TYR A 361 18.87 8.67 18.05
C TYR A 361 17.89 7.50 18.24
N VAL A 362 17.13 7.17 17.20
CA VAL A 362 16.13 6.07 17.24
C VAL A 362 16.79 4.73 17.59
N VAL A 363 17.92 4.40 16.98
CA VAL A 363 18.63 3.15 17.29
C VAL A 363 19.14 3.12 18.71
N ASN A 364 19.64 4.24 19.26
CA ASN A 364 20.06 4.31 20.63
C ASN A 364 18.88 4.15 21.61
N CYS A 365 17.73 4.75 21.33
CA CYS A 365 16.49 4.54 22.09
C CYS A 365 16.08 3.05 22.06
N LEU A 366 16.03 2.43 20.87
CA LEU A 366 15.72 1.00 20.73
C LEU A 366 16.64 0.11 21.56
N LYS A 367 17.95 0.39 21.57
CA LYS A 367 18.92 -0.40 22.36
C LYS A 367 18.59 -0.36 23.84
N ASN A 368 18.33 0.84 24.38
CA ASN A 368 18.05 1.04 25.79
C ASN A 368 16.71 0.44 26.20
N ASP A 369 15.66 0.69 25.40
CA ASP A 369 14.31 0.21 25.68
C ASP A 369 14.24 -1.33 25.60
N ILE A 370 14.87 -1.93 24.59
CA ILE A 370 14.92 -3.39 24.42
C ILE A 370 15.73 -4.04 25.55
N ALA A 371 16.84 -3.44 25.99
CA ALA A 371 17.61 -3.95 27.11
C ALA A 371 16.75 -3.94 28.40
N GLN A 372 16.06 -2.83 28.67
CA GLN A 372 15.18 -2.69 29.82
C GLN A 372 14.01 -3.71 29.79
N LEU A 373 13.36 -3.91 28.62
CA LEU A 373 12.26 -4.87 28.49
C LEU A 373 12.74 -6.32 28.70
N ARG A 374 13.92 -6.67 28.19
CA ARG A 374 14.52 -7.99 28.38
C ARG A 374 14.91 -8.26 29.82
N GLU A 375 15.42 -7.27 30.55
CA GLU A 375 15.70 -7.39 31.99
C GLU A 375 14.45 -7.75 32.81
N GLN A 376 13.26 -7.35 32.32
CA GLN A 376 11.97 -7.61 32.94
C GLN A 376 11.28 -8.87 32.42
N SER A 377 11.83 -9.51 31.39
CA SER A 377 11.27 -10.71 30.76
C SER A 377 11.75 -12.00 31.47
N GLU A 378 10.82 -12.76 32.03
CA GLU A 378 11.10 -14.08 32.61
C GLU A 378 11.71 -15.03 31.56
N ASP A 379 11.20 -15.00 30.33
CA ASP A 379 11.70 -15.84 29.23
C ASP A 379 13.16 -15.53 28.89
N TYR A 380 13.54 -14.26 28.96
CA TYR A 380 14.93 -13.85 28.72
C TYR A 380 15.84 -14.27 29.88
N GLN A 381 15.38 -14.15 31.14
CA GLN A 381 16.14 -14.58 32.31
C GLN A 381 16.35 -16.12 32.31
N ASN A 382 15.36 -16.88 31.85
CA ASN A 382 15.47 -18.33 31.72
C ASN A 382 16.35 -18.77 30.55
N PHE A 383 16.56 -17.89 29.55
CA PHE A 383 17.41 -18.15 28.38
C PHE A 383 18.88 -17.92 28.65
N LEU A 384 19.25 -16.99 29.56
CA LEU A 384 20.63 -16.68 29.97
C LEU A 384 21.22 -17.81 30.82
#